data_10920906b19ab9e982aeeb55d32de521
#
_entry.id   10920906b19ab9e982aeeb55d32de521
#
_cell.length_a   1.000
_cell.length_b   1.000
_cell.length_c   1.000
_cell.angle_alpha   90.00
_cell.angle_beta   90.00
_cell.angle_gamma   90.00
#
_symmetry.space_group_name_H-M   'P 1'
#
loop_
_entity.id
_entity.type
_entity.pdbx_description
1 polymer ?
#
loop_
_entity_poly.entity_id
_entity_poly.type
_entity_poly.pdbx_seq_one_letter_code
_entity_poly.pdbx_strand_id
1 'polypeptide(L)'
;MTGPALAGVEDRWPDKTKLHAWIKNSAAFLKTGDAYANNLYNEYNKTAMNLFPNFTDKEIDAILGYIKTVPAPGTGPATAANPADAKGQEGDNTLLFGILTLILAVVALTLLQVNANLKKLADDREGHPSVEPVPFWKNKSYIALVTVILFVIGGYWTSVGAMGLGRSKDYQPEQPIYYSHKVHAGVNQINCQYCHVGVYQGKQATIPSVNICMNCHMAINEYKGEKIYNEEGQEVNATAEIKKLYKYAGFEEGKPWDASKAKPVEWARIHNLPDHVYFNHSQHVKAGQVACQTCHGEIQKMDEVKQFTDLSMGWCINCHRTTQVQFKDNGFYSIYEKYHQDLKSGKLDSTKGITVAKIGGTECQKCHY
;
A
#
# COMPACT_ATOMS: atom_id res chain seq x y z
N MET A 1 19.17 -6.53 8.09
CA MET A 1 19.58 -6.79 6.68
C MET A 1 20.31 -8.13 6.62
N THR A 2 19.98 -8.97 5.65
CA THR A 2 20.64 -10.27 5.46
C THR A 2 21.98 -10.16 4.71
N GLY A 3 22.32 -8.97 4.22
CA GLY A 3 23.53 -8.70 3.48
C GLY A 3 23.65 -7.22 3.08
N PRO A 4 24.78 -6.80 2.50
CA PRO A 4 25.02 -5.43 2.05
C PRO A 4 24.13 -5.08 0.85
N ALA A 5 23.82 -3.78 0.68
CA ALA A 5 23.13 -3.30 -0.50
C ALA A 5 23.92 -3.68 -1.78
N LEU A 6 23.21 -4.10 -2.84
CA LEU A 6 23.85 -4.47 -4.10
C LEU A 6 24.32 -3.25 -4.91
N ALA A 7 23.69 -2.08 -4.75
CA ALA A 7 24.13 -0.85 -5.38
C ALA A 7 25.58 -0.53 -4.98
N GLY A 8 26.44 -0.23 -5.96
CA GLY A 8 27.85 0.04 -5.75
C GLY A 8 28.68 -1.16 -5.26
N VAL A 9 28.22 -2.39 -5.49
CA VAL A 9 28.94 -3.60 -5.05
C VAL A 9 30.33 -3.73 -5.70
N GLU A 10 30.47 -3.34 -6.96
CA GLU A 10 31.79 -3.40 -7.65
C GLU A 10 32.79 -2.40 -7.09
N ASP A 11 32.33 -1.26 -6.57
CA ASP A 11 33.21 -0.26 -5.93
C ASP A 11 33.76 -0.76 -4.60
N ARG A 12 32.97 -1.59 -3.90
CA ARG A 12 33.36 -2.23 -2.63
C ARG A 12 34.28 -3.46 -2.84
N TRP A 13 34.23 -4.05 -4.04
CA TRP A 13 35.07 -5.17 -4.45
C TRP A 13 35.94 -4.74 -5.61
N PRO A 14 37.09 -4.09 -5.36
CA PRO A 14 37.94 -3.58 -6.43
C PRO A 14 38.53 -4.68 -7.34
N ASP A 15 38.62 -5.91 -6.84
CA ASP A 15 39.02 -7.09 -7.62
C ASP A 15 37.76 -7.89 -8.04
N LYS A 16 37.40 -7.79 -9.31
CA LYS A 16 36.26 -8.49 -9.90
C LYS A 16 36.34 -10.01 -9.81
N THR A 17 37.56 -10.56 -9.90
CA THR A 17 37.77 -12.01 -9.79
C THR A 17 37.42 -12.52 -8.42
N LYS A 18 37.71 -11.75 -7.38
CA LYS A 18 37.30 -12.05 -6.01
C LYS A 18 35.78 -11.95 -5.83
N LEU A 19 35.16 -10.93 -6.42
CA LEU A 19 33.70 -10.77 -6.39
C LEU A 19 33.01 -11.94 -7.08
N HIS A 20 33.49 -12.38 -8.26
CA HIS A 20 32.93 -13.55 -8.96
C HIS A 20 33.09 -14.82 -8.14
N ALA A 21 34.26 -15.05 -7.54
CA ALA A 21 34.51 -16.19 -6.68
C ALA A 21 33.59 -16.18 -5.43
N TRP A 22 33.40 -15.00 -4.83
CA TRP A 22 32.45 -14.81 -3.72
C TRP A 22 31.01 -15.14 -4.13
N ILE A 23 30.54 -14.67 -5.28
CA ILE A 23 29.19 -14.93 -5.78
C ILE A 23 29.00 -16.43 -6.06
N LYS A 24 29.95 -17.07 -6.71
CA LYS A 24 29.87 -18.49 -7.04
C LYS A 24 29.85 -19.39 -5.81
N ASN A 25 30.72 -19.11 -4.84
CA ASN A 25 30.82 -19.90 -3.62
C ASN A 25 31.42 -19.12 -2.45
N SER A 26 30.58 -18.37 -1.74
CA SER A 26 30.99 -17.58 -0.59
C SER A 26 31.60 -18.43 0.53
N ALA A 27 31.10 -19.62 0.77
CA ALA A 27 31.61 -20.50 1.83
C ALA A 27 33.05 -21.00 1.53
N ALA A 28 33.33 -21.33 0.27
CA ALA A 28 34.69 -21.68 -0.14
C ALA A 28 35.61 -20.47 -0.11
N PHE A 29 35.12 -19.29 -0.54
CA PHE A 29 35.89 -18.05 -0.57
C PHE A 29 36.28 -17.55 0.83
N LEU A 30 35.40 -17.71 1.83
CA LEU A 30 35.72 -17.39 3.24
C LEU A 30 36.92 -18.17 3.77
N LYS A 31 37.10 -19.45 3.33
CA LYS A 31 38.21 -20.30 3.73
C LYS A 31 39.55 -19.81 3.19
N THR A 32 39.58 -18.93 2.17
CA THR A 32 40.84 -18.34 1.66
C THR A 32 41.43 -17.31 2.60
N GLY A 33 40.71 -16.89 3.64
CA GLY A 33 41.18 -15.91 4.61
C GLY A 33 41.09 -14.46 4.14
N ASP A 34 40.36 -14.17 3.04
CA ASP A 34 40.19 -12.79 2.57
C ASP A 34 39.58 -11.90 3.66
N ALA A 35 40.30 -10.82 4.02
CA ALA A 35 39.96 -9.97 5.15
C ALA A 35 38.64 -9.26 4.93
N TYR A 36 38.34 -8.76 3.71
CA TYR A 36 37.10 -8.06 3.41
C TYR A 36 35.89 -9.00 3.48
N ALA A 37 36.03 -10.17 2.86
CA ALA A 37 34.94 -11.17 2.89
C ALA A 37 34.62 -11.66 4.31
N ASN A 38 35.66 -11.90 5.12
CA ASN A 38 35.47 -12.34 6.51
C ASN A 38 34.86 -11.23 7.39
N ASN A 39 35.27 -9.97 7.21
CA ASN A 39 34.66 -8.84 7.91
C ASN A 39 33.19 -8.68 7.53
N LEU A 40 32.89 -8.72 6.23
CA LEU A 40 31.53 -8.66 5.71
C LEU A 40 30.65 -9.79 6.28
N TYR A 41 31.14 -11.02 6.28
CA TYR A 41 30.44 -12.16 6.84
C TYR A 41 30.12 -11.99 8.33
N ASN A 42 31.07 -11.48 9.12
CA ASN A 42 30.85 -11.22 10.55
C ASN A 42 29.89 -10.06 10.79
N GLU A 43 29.96 -8.97 10.01
CA GLU A 43 29.07 -7.81 10.09
C GLU A 43 27.61 -8.20 9.88
N TYR A 44 27.35 -9.15 8.96
CA TYR A 44 26.00 -9.63 8.64
C TYR A 44 25.64 -10.94 9.38
N ASN A 45 26.04 -11.05 10.66
CA ASN A 45 25.67 -12.12 11.58
C ASN A 45 25.97 -13.54 11.04
N LYS A 46 27.05 -13.67 10.26
CA LYS A 46 27.49 -14.96 9.67
C LYS A 46 26.39 -15.60 8.80
N THR A 47 25.56 -14.79 8.17
CA THR A 47 24.52 -15.25 7.27
C THR A 47 25.14 -15.90 6.04
N ALA A 48 24.82 -17.17 5.79
CA ALA A 48 25.32 -17.90 4.62
C ALA A 48 24.61 -17.38 3.36
N MET A 49 25.39 -17.08 2.31
CA MET A 49 24.88 -16.76 0.99
C MET A 49 24.64 -18.03 0.17
N ASN A 50 23.57 -18.04 -0.63
CA ASN A 50 23.31 -19.14 -1.56
C ASN A 50 24.49 -19.34 -2.53
N LEU A 51 24.72 -20.59 -2.92
CA LEU A 51 25.78 -20.96 -3.85
C LEU A 51 25.27 -20.90 -5.30
N PHE A 52 26.05 -20.31 -6.19
CA PHE A 52 25.75 -20.21 -7.62
C PHE A 52 26.90 -20.79 -8.48
N PRO A 53 27.25 -22.09 -8.31
CA PRO A 53 28.46 -22.66 -8.95
C PRO A 53 28.35 -22.73 -10.47
N ASN A 54 27.14 -22.72 -11.01
CA ASN A 54 26.88 -22.89 -12.44
C ASN A 54 26.93 -21.56 -13.23
N PHE A 55 27.00 -20.41 -12.55
CA PHE A 55 27.08 -19.12 -13.26
C PHE A 55 28.45 -18.94 -13.90
N THR A 56 28.41 -18.57 -15.18
CA THR A 56 29.60 -18.13 -15.92
C THR A 56 29.97 -16.70 -15.52
N ASP A 57 31.24 -16.32 -15.71
CA ASP A 57 31.67 -14.94 -15.42
C ASP A 57 30.89 -13.91 -16.25
N LYS A 58 30.54 -14.24 -17.50
CA LYS A 58 29.73 -13.36 -18.37
C LYS A 58 28.32 -13.14 -17.83
N GLU A 59 27.71 -14.14 -17.25
CA GLU A 59 26.38 -14.00 -16.63
C GLU A 59 26.45 -13.16 -15.36
N ILE A 60 27.49 -13.33 -14.56
CA ILE A 60 27.72 -12.50 -13.38
C ILE A 60 27.95 -11.05 -13.80
N ASP A 61 28.78 -10.78 -14.82
CA ASP A 61 29.01 -9.43 -15.35
C ASP A 61 27.70 -8.80 -15.89
N ALA A 62 26.85 -9.59 -16.54
CA ALA A 62 25.55 -9.11 -17.00
C ALA A 62 24.64 -8.71 -15.84
N ILE A 63 24.63 -9.50 -14.76
CA ILE A 63 23.86 -9.21 -13.53
C ILE A 63 24.40 -7.93 -12.86
N LEU A 64 25.72 -7.80 -12.73
CA LEU A 64 26.36 -6.61 -12.16
C LEU A 64 26.08 -5.37 -13.01
N GLY A 65 26.14 -5.51 -14.33
CA GLY A 65 25.74 -4.45 -15.27
C GLY A 65 24.29 -4.01 -15.10
N TYR A 66 23.39 -4.97 -14.92
CA TYR A 66 21.98 -4.67 -14.63
C TYR A 66 21.82 -3.92 -13.31
N ILE A 67 22.50 -4.35 -12.24
CA ILE A 67 22.45 -3.69 -10.92
C ILE A 67 22.83 -2.20 -11.02
N LYS A 68 23.79 -1.84 -11.88
CA LYS A 68 24.17 -0.43 -12.11
C LYS A 68 23.07 0.39 -12.78
N THR A 69 22.23 -0.23 -13.58
CA THR A 69 21.15 0.47 -14.30
C THR A 69 19.89 0.66 -13.46
N VAL A 70 19.75 -0.08 -12.36
CA VAL A 70 18.59 0.01 -11.48
C VAL A 70 18.78 1.17 -10.51
N PRO A 71 17.87 2.18 -10.48
CA PRO A 71 17.93 3.24 -9.48
C PRO A 71 17.87 2.65 -8.06
N ALA A 72 18.63 3.26 -7.14
CA ALA A 72 18.53 2.86 -5.74
C ALA A 72 17.08 2.93 -5.23
N PRO A 73 16.64 1.99 -4.39
CA PRO A 73 15.28 2.03 -3.83
C PRO A 73 15.04 3.39 -3.14
N GLY A 74 14.05 4.14 -3.59
CA GLY A 74 13.72 5.46 -3.05
C GLY A 74 14.09 6.67 -3.92
N THR A 75 14.78 6.50 -5.06
CA THR A 75 15.13 7.60 -5.99
C THR A 75 14.24 7.69 -7.22
N GLY A 76 13.09 7.01 -7.23
CA GLY A 76 12.04 7.29 -8.20
C GLY A 76 11.55 8.72 -8.02
N PRO A 77 11.17 9.46 -9.10
CA PRO A 77 10.57 10.77 -8.94
C PRO A 77 9.39 10.64 -7.98
N ALA A 78 9.41 11.45 -6.92
CA ALA A 78 8.30 11.55 -6.01
C ALA A 78 7.06 11.88 -6.85
N THR A 79 6.23 10.88 -7.12
CA THR A 79 4.92 11.09 -7.72
C THR A 79 4.18 12.01 -6.77
N ALA A 80 3.72 13.13 -7.29
CA ALA A 80 2.93 14.11 -6.56
C ALA A 80 1.91 13.37 -5.69
N ALA A 81 2.00 13.59 -4.39
CA ALA A 81 1.05 13.05 -3.43
C ALA A 81 -0.36 13.35 -3.94
N ASN A 82 -1.17 12.34 -4.05
CA ASN A 82 -2.57 12.47 -4.44
C ASN A 82 -3.22 13.44 -3.42
N PRO A 83 -3.84 14.56 -3.82
CA PRO A 83 -4.48 15.47 -2.87
C PRO A 83 -5.56 14.81 -1.99
N ALA A 84 -5.99 13.59 -2.35
CA ALA A 84 -6.91 12.79 -1.56
C ALA A 84 -6.24 12.14 -0.32
N ASP A 85 -4.89 11.99 -0.32
CA ASP A 85 -4.16 11.32 0.77
C ASP A 85 -3.56 12.31 1.79
N ALA A 86 -3.75 13.61 1.58
CA ALA A 86 -3.31 14.67 2.49
C ALA A 86 -4.20 14.84 3.74
N LYS A 87 -5.16 13.93 3.98
CA LYS A 87 -5.70 13.77 5.33
C LYS A 87 -4.72 12.93 6.12
N GLY A 88 -3.74 13.62 6.69
CA GLY A 88 -2.96 13.10 7.80
C GLY A 88 -3.89 12.49 8.82
N GLN A 89 -3.42 11.51 9.52
CA GLN A 89 -4.02 10.91 10.68
C GLN A 89 -4.14 11.98 11.80
N GLU A 90 -5.00 12.99 11.55
CA GLU A 90 -5.58 13.80 12.60
C GLU A 90 -6.48 12.83 13.37
N GLY A 91 -6.19 12.65 14.64
CA GLY A 91 -7.02 11.83 15.52
C GLY A 91 -8.48 12.18 15.25
N ASP A 92 -9.30 11.19 15.03
CA ASP A 92 -10.71 11.36 14.66
C ASP A 92 -11.47 12.03 15.80
N ASN A 93 -11.40 13.35 15.85
CA ASN A 93 -12.11 14.18 16.81
C ASN A 93 -13.59 14.40 16.41
N THR A 94 -14.06 13.73 15.38
CA THR A 94 -15.43 13.87 14.84
C THR A 94 -16.47 13.61 15.92
N LEU A 95 -16.24 12.62 16.76
CA LEU A 95 -17.13 12.29 17.86
C LEU A 95 -17.14 13.38 18.94
N LEU A 96 -15.97 13.94 19.27
CA LEU A 96 -15.81 15.03 20.24
C LEU A 96 -16.50 16.31 19.72
N PHE A 97 -16.27 16.69 18.47
CA PHE A 97 -16.96 17.82 17.86
C PHE A 97 -18.47 17.59 17.70
N GLY A 98 -18.89 16.37 17.41
CA GLY A 98 -20.31 15.99 17.36
C GLY A 98 -21.00 16.17 18.72
N ILE A 99 -20.40 15.69 19.79
CA ILE A 99 -20.92 15.85 21.17
C ILE A 99 -20.95 17.32 21.57
N LEU A 100 -19.88 18.07 21.29
CA LEU A 100 -19.80 19.50 21.59
C LEU A 100 -20.90 20.27 20.86
N THR A 101 -21.13 19.98 19.58
CA THR A 101 -22.18 20.60 18.78
C THR A 101 -23.57 20.30 19.33
N LEU A 102 -23.81 19.07 19.78
CA LEU A 102 -25.06 18.68 20.41
C LEU A 102 -25.30 19.44 21.71
N ILE A 103 -24.28 19.54 22.59
CA ILE A 103 -24.36 20.29 23.84
C ILE A 103 -24.69 21.76 23.56
N LEU A 104 -23.99 22.38 22.60
CA LEU A 104 -24.23 23.78 22.24
C LEU A 104 -25.65 23.98 21.68
N ALA A 105 -26.17 23.05 20.90
CA ALA A 105 -27.55 23.10 20.40
C ALA A 105 -28.58 23.02 21.54
N VAL A 106 -28.39 22.14 22.52
CA VAL A 106 -29.26 22.03 23.69
C VAL A 106 -29.21 23.31 24.54
N VAL A 107 -28.01 23.85 24.75
CA VAL A 107 -27.85 25.13 25.47
C VAL A 107 -28.57 26.26 24.73
N ALA A 108 -28.42 26.37 23.42
CA ALA A 108 -29.10 27.38 22.62
C ALA A 108 -30.64 27.28 22.73
N LEU A 109 -31.17 26.06 22.62
CA LEU A 109 -32.62 25.82 22.76
C LEU A 109 -33.14 26.17 24.17
N THR A 110 -32.38 25.86 25.22
CA THR A 110 -32.75 26.24 26.60
C THR A 110 -32.71 27.74 26.81
N LEU A 111 -31.69 28.45 26.25
CA LEU A 111 -31.62 29.91 26.31
C LEU A 111 -32.78 30.57 25.57
N LEU A 112 -33.16 30.06 24.41
CA LEU A 112 -34.32 30.56 23.66
C LEU A 112 -35.62 30.38 24.46
N GLN A 113 -35.79 29.24 25.17
CA GLN A 113 -36.94 29.00 26.03
C GLN A 113 -36.92 29.94 27.24
N VAL A 114 -35.77 30.16 27.88
CA VAL A 114 -35.64 31.08 29.02
C VAL A 114 -35.98 32.50 28.56
N ASN A 115 -35.46 32.94 27.40
CA ASN A 115 -35.77 34.25 26.84
C ASN A 115 -37.29 34.45 26.56
N ALA A 116 -37.94 33.43 26.01
CA ALA A 116 -39.39 33.45 25.79
C ALA A 116 -40.18 33.56 27.11
N ASN A 117 -39.76 32.82 28.15
CA ASN A 117 -40.35 32.90 29.46
C ASN A 117 -40.14 34.25 30.15
N LEU A 118 -38.93 34.84 30.02
CA LEU A 118 -38.61 36.16 30.56
C LEU A 118 -39.43 37.26 29.86
N LYS A 119 -39.58 37.17 28.53
CA LYS A 119 -40.42 38.11 27.77
C LYS A 119 -41.86 38.04 28.24
N LYS A 120 -42.40 36.83 28.46
CA LYS A 120 -43.79 36.69 29.01
C LYS A 120 -43.90 37.36 30.37
N LEU A 121 -42.96 37.14 31.29
CA LEU A 121 -42.96 37.76 32.61
C LEU A 121 -42.88 39.30 32.54
N ALA A 122 -42.17 39.84 31.58
CA ALA A 122 -42.12 41.29 31.36
C ALA A 122 -43.50 41.82 30.85
N ASP A 123 -44.05 41.16 29.83
CA ASP A 123 -45.37 41.54 29.26
C ASP A 123 -46.50 41.46 30.33
N ASP A 124 -46.49 40.40 31.17
CA ASP A 124 -47.48 40.23 32.26
C ASP A 124 -47.33 41.33 33.33
N ARG A 125 -46.09 41.82 33.58
CA ARG A 125 -45.84 42.97 34.49
C ARG A 125 -46.37 44.31 33.96
N GLU A 126 -46.33 44.46 32.65
CA GLU A 126 -46.80 45.69 31.96
C GLU A 126 -48.30 45.67 31.68
N GLY A 127 -49.01 44.56 32.10
CA GLY A 127 -50.46 44.43 31.92
C GLY A 127 -50.85 44.03 30.49
N HIS A 128 -49.92 43.60 29.66
CA HIS A 128 -50.18 43.09 28.31
C HIS A 128 -50.36 41.56 28.34
N PRO A 129 -51.57 41.02 28.13
CA PRO A 129 -51.77 39.58 28.13
C PRO A 129 -51.05 38.94 26.96
N SER A 130 -50.02 38.15 27.25
CA SER A 130 -49.25 37.39 26.26
C SER A 130 -49.58 35.87 26.33
N VAL A 131 -49.45 35.21 25.19
CA VAL A 131 -49.70 33.75 25.09
C VAL A 131 -48.59 33.02 25.84
N GLU A 132 -48.97 31.95 26.55
CA GLU A 132 -48.01 31.08 27.25
C GLU A 132 -46.96 30.50 26.30
N PRO A 133 -45.65 30.65 26.60
CA PRO A 133 -44.58 30.12 25.74
C PRO A 133 -44.64 28.59 25.74
N VAL A 134 -44.76 28.03 24.54
CA VAL A 134 -44.80 26.58 24.35
C VAL A 134 -43.38 26.02 24.53
N PRO A 135 -43.21 25.01 25.40
CA PRO A 135 -41.88 24.36 25.53
C PRO A 135 -41.33 23.89 24.19
N PHE A 136 -40.01 24.01 23.98
CA PHE A 136 -39.39 23.73 22.68
C PHE A 136 -39.72 22.32 22.17
N TRP A 137 -39.84 21.31 23.05
CA TRP A 137 -40.21 19.94 22.68
C TRP A 137 -41.70 19.76 22.26
N LYS A 138 -42.54 20.76 22.45
CA LYS A 138 -43.91 20.79 21.98
C LYS A 138 -44.14 21.79 20.84
N ASN A 139 -43.11 22.60 20.53
CA ASN A 139 -43.19 23.60 19.47
C ASN A 139 -43.07 22.91 18.10
N LYS A 140 -44.16 22.96 17.32
CA LYS A 140 -44.26 22.32 16.00
C LYS A 140 -43.15 22.75 15.04
N SER A 141 -42.70 24.02 15.09
CA SER A 141 -41.65 24.51 14.24
C SER A 141 -40.28 23.90 14.57
N TYR A 142 -39.95 23.75 15.86
CA TYR A 142 -38.73 23.10 16.29
C TYR A 142 -38.71 21.60 16.00
N ILE A 143 -39.87 20.94 16.23
CA ILE A 143 -40.03 19.52 15.89
C ILE A 143 -39.85 19.33 14.39
N ALA A 144 -40.50 20.15 13.55
CA ALA A 144 -40.31 20.07 12.09
C ALA A 144 -38.86 20.30 11.67
N LEU A 145 -38.21 21.31 12.25
CA LEU A 145 -36.76 21.59 11.95
C LEU A 145 -35.89 20.39 12.31
N VAL A 146 -36.04 19.84 13.52
CA VAL A 146 -35.26 18.69 13.97
C VAL A 146 -35.53 17.48 13.09
N THR A 147 -36.79 17.24 12.72
CA THR A 147 -37.16 16.15 11.83
C THR A 147 -36.51 16.28 10.46
N VAL A 148 -36.49 17.49 9.88
CA VAL A 148 -35.80 17.74 8.60
C VAL A 148 -34.31 17.50 8.72
N ILE A 149 -33.66 17.99 9.79
CA ILE A 149 -32.24 17.77 10.02
C ILE A 149 -31.94 16.25 10.13
N LEU A 150 -32.72 15.51 10.92
CA LEU A 150 -32.54 14.08 11.05
C LEU A 150 -32.77 13.34 9.73
N PHE A 151 -33.75 13.77 8.94
CA PHE A 151 -33.99 13.21 7.61
C PHE A 151 -32.81 13.44 6.66
N VAL A 152 -32.23 14.65 6.65
CA VAL A 152 -31.05 14.97 5.83
C VAL A 152 -29.84 14.17 6.27
N ILE A 153 -29.58 14.12 7.59
CA ILE A 153 -28.47 13.32 8.14
C ILE A 153 -28.67 11.83 7.83
N GLY A 154 -29.85 11.30 8.09
CA GLY A 154 -30.19 9.90 7.80
C GLY A 154 -30.06 9.58 6.30
N GLY A 155 -30.57 10.47 5.44
CA GLY A 155 -30.43 10.36 3.98
C GLY A 155 -28.96 10.37 3.54
N TYR A 156 -28.14 11.24 4.11
CA TYR A 156 -26.70 11.28 3.86
C TYR A 156 -26.01 9.96 4.23
N TRP A 157 -26.22 9.48 5.47
CA TRP A 157 -25.62 8.22 5.93
C TRP A 157 -26.08 7.01 5.12
N THR A 158 -27.38 6.98 4.78
CA THR A 158 -27.95 5.92 3.93
C THR A 158 -27.31 5.93 2.55
N SER A 159 -27.14 7.12 1.95
CA SER A 159 -26.51 7.26 0.63
C SER A 159 -25.04 6.86 0.66
N VAL A 160 -24.28 7.29 1.67
CA VAL A 160 -22.86 6.89 1.85
C VAL A 160 -22.74 5.40 2.06
N GLY A 161 -23.61 4.81 2.90
CA GLY A 161 -23.64 3.36 3.12
C GLY A 161 -23.96 2.58 1.86
N ALA A 162 -24.95 3.02 1.09
CA ALA A 162 -25.32 2.40 -0.18
C ALA A 162 -24.19 2.50 -1.23
N MET A 163 -23.52 3.65 -1.31
CA MET A 163 -22.34 3.80 -2.18
C MET A 163 -21.14 2.97 -1.73
N GLY A 164 -21.07 2.60 -0.45
CA GLY A 164 -20.05 1.72 0.11
C GLY A 164 -20.27 0.23 -0.18
N LEU A 165 -21.47 -0.17 -0.60
CA LEU A 165 -21.77 -1.57 -0.91
C LEU A 165 -20.87 -2.09 -2.06
N GLY A 166 -20.25 -3.24 -1.84
CA GLY A 166 -19.35 -3.86 -2.80
C GLY A 166 -17.93 -3.23 -2.86
N ARG A 167 -17.62 -2.26 -2.01
CA ARG A 167 -16.29 -1.69 -1.85
C ARG A 167 -15.63 -2.33 -0.64
N SER A 168 -14.44 -2.89 -0.87
CA SER A 168 -13.73 -3.66 0.14
C SER A 168 -12.59 -2.89 0.80
N LYS A 169 -12.69 -1.56 0.90
CA LYS A 169 -11.70 -0.76 1.63
C LYS A 169 -11.60 -1.26 3.07
N ASP A 170 -10.37 -1.33 3.57
CA ASP A 170 -10.00 -1.86 4.89
C ASP A 170 -10.34 -3.36 5.09
N TYR A 171 -10.72 -4.09 4.03
CA TYR A 171 -10.90 -5.54 4.08
C TYR A 171 -9.57 -6.24 4.38
N GLN A 172 -9.56 -7.03 5.43
CA GLN A 172 -8.39 -7.70 5.98
C GLN A 172 -8.79 -9.09 6.47
N PRO A 173 -8.79 -10.08 5.58
CA PRO A 173 -9.13 -11.45 5.94
C PRO A 173 -7.97 -12.12 6.70
N GLU A 174 -8.30 -13.03 7.58
CA GLU A 174 -7.33 -13.94 8.18
C GLU A 174 -6.63 -14.77 7.09
N GLN A 175 -5.32 -14.94 7.23
CA GLN A 175 -4.48 -15.65 6.28
C GLN A 175 -4.00 -17.00 6.85
N PRO A 176 -3.78 -18.03 6.01
CA PRO A 176 -3.30 -19.33 6.47
C PRO A 176 -1.95 -19.27 7.22
N ILE A 177 -1.11 -18.30 6.84
CA ILE A 177 0.15 -17.98 7.50
C ILE A 177 0.14 -16.48 7.79
N TYR A 178 0.43 -16.11 9.02
CA TYR A 178 0.65 -14.70 9.36
C TYR A 178 1.94 -14.22 8.70
N TYR A 179 1.80 -13.42 7.63
CA TYR A 179 2.93 -12.90 6.87
C TYR A 179 3.05 -11.38 7.02
N SER A 180 4.12 -10.92 7.65
CA SER A 180 4.38 -9.50 7.86
C SER A 180 5.16 -8.89 6.70
N HIS A 181 4.54 -8.01 5.93
CA HIS A 181 5.24 -7.16 4.95
C HIS A 181 6.18 -6.16 5.63
N LYS A 182 5.83 -5.71 6.83
CA LYS A 182 6.68 -4.82 7.63
C LYS A 182 8.04 -5.46 7.96
N VAL A 183 8.05 -6.73 8.34
CA VAL A 183 9.32 -7.46 8.58
C VAL A 183 10.10 -7.63 7.28
N HIS A 184 9.46 -8.06 6.20
CA HIS A 184 10.15 -8.41 4.95
C HIS A 184 10.53 -7.17 4.13
N ALA A 185 9.56 -6.34 3.78
CA ALA A 185 9.78 -5.18 2.92
C ALA A 185 10.19 -3.90 3.69
N GLY A 186 9.71 -3.76 4.94
CA GLY A 186 10.05 -2.61 5.78
C GLY A 186 11.43 -2.77 6.43
N VAL A 187 11.56 -3.72 7.36
CA VAL A 187 12.80 -3.89 8.16
C VAL A 187 13.92 -4.48 7.31
N ASN A 188 13.66 -5.57 6.59
CA ASN A 188 14.66 -6.26 5.78
C ASN A 188 14.84 -5.65 4.38
N GLN A 189 14.01 -4.67 3.99
CA GLN A 189 14.10 -3.94 2.72
C GLN A 189 14.11 -4.85 1.48
N ILE A 190 13.42 -6.00 1.55
CA ILE A 190 13.27 -6.89 0.41
C ILE A 190 12.37 -6.20 -0.62
N ASN A 191 12.86 -6.08 -1.86
CA ASN A 191 12.13 -5.44 -2.93
C ASN A 191 10.83 -6.22 -3.25
N CYS A 192 9.73 -5.51 -3.45
CA CYS A 192 8.42 -6.08 -3.77
C CYS A 192 8.48 -7.06 -4.95
N GLN A 193 9.28 -6.74 -5.95
CA GLN A 193 9.44 -7.52 -7.18
C GLN A 193 10.16 -8.85 -6.97
N TYR A 194 10.89 -9.01 -5.87
CA TYR A 194 11.51 -10.29 -5.56
C TYR A 194 10.47 -11.38 -5.36
N CYS A 195 9.34 -11.03 -4.73
CA CYS A 195 8.22 -11.93 -4.49
C CYS A 195 7.11 -11.79 -5.54
N HIS A 196 6.82 -10.58 -5.99
CA HIS A 196 5.74 -10.28 -6.92
C HIS A 196 6.27 -10.02 -8.34
N VAL A 197 6.99 -10.99 -8.90
CA VAL A 197 7.67 -10.87 -10.21
C VAL A 197 6.72 -10.55 -11.38
N GLY A 198 5.47 -10.98 -11.29
CA GLY A 198 4.46 -10.80 -12.34
C GLY A 198 4.04 -9.35 -12.59
N VAL A 199 4.32 -8.42 -11.65
CA VAL A 199 3.89 -7.01 -11.77
C VAL A 199 4.46 -6.30 -13.01
N TYR A 200 5.62 -6.72 -13.50
CA TYR A 200 6.24 -6.15 -14.69
C TYR A 200 5.93 -6.89 -15.97
N GLN A 201 5.40 -8.11 -15.87
CA GLN A 201 5.27 -8.99 -17.03
C GLN A 201 3.83 -9.16 -17.50
N GLY A 202 2.85 -8.95 -16.62
CA GLY A 202 1.49 -9.27 -16.94
C GLY A 202 0.41 -8.50 -16.21
N LYS A 203 -0.80 -8.99 -16.38
CA LYS A 203 -2.01 -8.44 -15.77
C LYS A 203 -1.96 -8.53 -14.24
N GLN A 204 -1.49 -9.66 -13.71
CA GLN A 204 -1.51 -9.96 -12.28
C GLN A 204 -0.13 -9.87 -11.65
N ALA A 205 -0.08 -9.41 -10.42
CA ALA A 205 1.16 -9.28 -9.66
C ALA A 205 1.80 -10.63 -9.27
N THR A 206 1.04 -11.71 -9.32
CA THR A 206 1.37 -13.04 -8.80
C THR A 206 1.63 -13.07 -7.30
N ILE A 207 1.16 -14.11 -6.64
CA ILE A 207 1.54 -14.45 -5.28
C ILE A 207 2.73 -15.41 -5.39
N PRO A 208 3.83 -15.18 -4.63
CA PRO A 208 5.00 -16.03 -4.72
C PRO A 208 4.68 -17.48 -4.31
N SER A 209 5.27 -18.42 -5.04
CA SER A 209 5.25 -19.81 -4.62
C SER A 209 6.09 -20.02 -3.35
N VAL A 210 5.85 -21.09 -2.63
CA VAL A 210 6.65 -21.45 -1.43
C VAL A 210 8.15 -21.57 -1.73
N ASN A 211 8.54 -21.85 -2.98
CA ASN A 211 9.95 -21.91 -3.40
C ASN A 211 10.66 -20.57 -3.15
N ILE A 212 9.98 -19.46 -3.42
CA ILE A 212 10.55 -18.11 -3.19
C ILE A 212 10.78 -17.90 -1.69
N CYS A 213 9.83 -18.32 -0.85
CA CYS A 213 9.97 -18.25 0.61
C CYS A 213 11.15 -19.10 1.08
N MET A 214 11.29 -20.30 0.57
CA MET A 214 12.33 -21.24 0.96
C MET A 214 13.74 -20.83 0.53
N ASN A 215 13.91 -19.89 -0.42
CA ASN A 215 15.22 -19.33 -0.73
C ASN A 215 15.92 -18.74 0.51
N CYS A 216 15.14 -18.21 1.46
CA CYS A 216 15.66 -17.66 2.72
C CYS A 216 15.33 -18.57 3.92
N HIS A 217 14.10 -19.11 3.96
CA HIS A 217 13.61 -19.85 5.13
C HIS A 217 14.18 -21.28 5.27
N MET A 218 14.93 -21.79 4.30
CA MET A 218 15.77 -22.96 4.56
C MET A 218 16.87 -22.69 5.60
N ALA A 219 17.35 -21.43 5.67
CA ALA A 219 18.39 -21.03 6.63
C ALA A 219 17.82 -20.23 7.81
N ILE A 220 16.71 -19.50 7.61
CA ILE A 220 16.06 -18.67 8.62
C ILE A 220 14.85 -19.45 9.17
N ASN A 221 15.09 -20.21 10.22
CA ASN A 221 14.12 -21.10 10.83
C ASN A 221 13.49 -20.56 12.12
N GLU A 222 13.97 -19.42 12.59
CA GLU A 222 13.55 -18.77 13.82
C GLU A 222 13.49 -17.25 13.62
N TYR A 223 12.47 -16.61 14.20
CA TYR A 223 12.35 -15.16 14.21
C TYR A 223 13.04 -14.59 15.46
N LYS A 224 13.96 -13.66 15.23
CA LYS A 224 14.76 -12.97 16.28
C LYS A 224 14.56 -11.45 16.30
N GLY A 225 13.55 -10.95 15.59
CA GLY A 225 13.25 -9.52 15.55
C GLY A 225 12.40 -9.05 16.74
N GLU A 226 11.89 -7.83 16.61
CA GLU A 226 10.96 -7.25 17.58
C GLU A 226 9.65 -8.02 17.64
N LYS A 227 8.98 -8.01 18.79
CA LYS A 227 7.67 -8.66 18.95
C LYS A 227 6.68 -8.10 17.95
N ILE A 228 5.92 -9.01 17.33
CA ILE A 228 4.87 -8.67 16.38
C ILE A 228 3.53 -8.85 17.09
N TYR A 229 2.63 -7.90 16.84
CA TYR A 229 1.27 -7.92 17.38
C TYR A 229 0.28 -7.88 16.23
N ASN A 230 -0.80 -8.65 16.33
CA ASN A 230 -1.93 -8.54 15.42
C ASN A 230 -2.76 -7.26 15.74
N GLU A 231 -3.78 -6.97 14.95
CA GLU A 231 -4.63 -5.78 15.16
C GLU A 231 -5.41 -5.82 16.49
N GLU A 232 -5.62 -6.99 17.06
CA GLU A 232 -6.26 -7.18 18.35
C GLU A 232 -5.29 -6.98 19.52
N GLY A 233 -4.02 -6.67 19.24
CA GLY A 233 -2.96 -6.46 20.25
C GLY A 233 -2.41 -7.75 20.85
N GLN A 234 -2.68 -8.90 20.26
CA GLN A 234 -2.15 -10.19 20.70
C GLN A 234 -0.76 -10.42 20.09
N GLU A 235 0.18 -10.94 20.87
CA GLU A 235 1.51 -11.28 20.41
C GLU A 235 1.48 -12.48 19.46
N VAL A 236 2.01 -12.29 18.24
CA VAL A 236 2.12 -13.34 17.23
C VAL A 236 3.44 -14.09 17.39
N ASN A 237 3.38 -15.40 17.50
CA ASN A 237 4.59 -16.22 17.50
C ASN A 237 5.09 -16.42 16.06
N ALA A 238 5.91 -15.48 15.58
CA ALA A 238 6.44 -15.51 14.22
C ALA A 238 7.27 -16.75 13.89
N THR A 239 7.96 -17.34 14.87
CA THR A 239 8.65 -18.62 14.68
C THR A 239 7.67 -19.77 14.40
N ALA A 240 6.51 -19.79 15.07
CA ALA A 240 5.47 -20.77 14.77
C ALA A 240 4.90 -20.57 13.35
N GLU A 241 4.81 -19.34 12.85
CA GLU A 241 4.38 -19.06 11.48
C GLU A 241 5.39 -19.54 10.44
N ILE A 242 6.71 -19.44 10.71
CA ILE A 242 7.75 -20.09 9.88
C ILE A 242 7.55 -21.61 9.86
N LYS A 243 7.19 -22.24 10.98
CA LYS A 243 6.91 -23.68 10.99
C LYS A 243 5.63 -24.06 10.22
N LYS A 244 4.64 -23.15 10.15
CA LYS A 244 3.50 -23.35 9.22
C LYS A 244 3.97 -23.33 7.76
N LEU A 245 4.85 -22.39 7.37
CA LEU A 245 5.45 -22.39 6.03
C LEU A 245 6.13 -23.72 5.71
N TYR A 246 6.88 -24.31 6.66
CA TYR A 246 7.56 -25.58 6.47
C TYR A 246 6.57 -26.73 6.17
N LYS A 247 5.39 -26.72 6.79
CA LYS A 247 4.34 -27.71 6.47
C LYS A 247 3.87 -27.60 5.02
N TYR A 248 3.69 -26.35 4.51
CA TYR A 248 3.34 -26.13 3.11
C TYR A 248 4.49 -26.48 2.16
N ALA A 249 5.73 -26.17 2.54
CA ALA A 249 6.90 -26.49 1.75
C ALA A 249 7.26 -27.99 1.74
N GLY A 250 6.70 -28.79 2.66
CA GLY A 250 7.13 -30.17 2.87
C GLY A 250 8.59 -30.26 3.33
N PHE A 251 9.07 -29.22 4.06
CA PHE A 251 10.46 -29.08 4.49
C PHE A 251 10.64 -29.59 5.92
N GLU A 252 11.70 -30.36 6.12
CA GLU A 252 12.15 -30.82 7.42
C GLU A 252 13.58 -30.33 7.67
N GLU A 253 13.80 -29.70 8.82
CA GLU A 253 15.11 -29.21 9.19
C GLU A 253 16.15 -30.32 9.23
N GLY A 254 17.34 -30.02 8.71
CA GLY A 254 18.44 -31.01 8.64
C GLY A 254 18.34 -32.00 7.48
N LYS A 255 17.28 -31.97 6.69
CA LYS A 255 17.14 -32.78 5.49
C LYS A 255 17.21 -31.94 4.22
N PRO A 256 17.69 -32.49 3.09
CA PRO A 256 17.57 -31.83 1.80
C PRO A 256 16.11 -31.54 1.46
N TRP A 257 15.83 -30.35 0.98
CA TRP A 257 14.46 -29.98 0.59
C TRP A 257 14.08 -30.61 -0.75
N ASP A 258 12.93 -31.24 -0.77
CA ASP A 258 12.31 -31.81 -1.96
C ASP A 258 11.10 -30.92 -2.35
N ALA A 259 11.30 -30.02 -3.32
CA ALA A 259 10.27 -29.10 -3.79
C ALA A 259 9.03 -29.80 -4.37
N SER A 260 9.12 -31.08 -4.76
CA SER A 260 7.98 -31.85 -5.27
C SER A 260 6.91 -32.13 -4.20
N LYS A 261 7.29 -32.03 -2.94
CA LYS A 261 6.38 -32.22 -1.78
C LYS A 261 5.66 -30.93 -1.38
N ALA A 262 6.04 -29.80 -1.97
CA ALA A 262 5.45 -28.51 -1.65
C ALA A 262 3.98 -28.44 -2.09
N LYS A 263 3.17 -27.82 -1.23
CA LYS A 263 1.76 -27.53 -1.49
C LYS A 263 1.57 -26.01 -1.57
N PRO A 264 0.68 -25.51 -2.42
CA PRO A 264 0.37 -24.07 -2.46
C PRO A 264 -0.25 -23.62 -1.14
N VAL A 265 0.07 -22.40 -0.71
CA VAL A 265 -0.64 -21.75 0.39
C VAL A 265 -1.91 -21.15 -0.18
N GLU A 266 -3.05 -21.47 0.41
CA GLU A 266 -4.37 -20.98 -0.02
C GLU A 266 -4.65 -19.58 0.55
N TRP A 267 -3.92 -18.57 0.04
CA TRP A 267 -4.06 -17.19 0.46
C TRP A 267 -5.45 -16.62 0.18
N ALA A 268 -6.06 -16.01 1.18
CA ALA A 268 -7.28 -15.24 0.98
C ALA A 268 -6.97 -13.98 0.16
N ARG A 269 -7.73 -13.78 -0.93
CA ARG A 269 -7.52 -12.65 -1.83
C ARG A 269 -8.04 -11.36 -1.20
N ILE A 270 -7.16 -10.37 -1.03
CA ILE A 270 -7.47 -9.08 -0.41
C ILE A 270 -8.00 -8.09 -1.44
N HIS A 271 -7.24 -7.88 -2.54
CA HIS A 271 -7.59 -6.94 -3.59
C HIS A 271 -8.37 -7.65 -4.69
N ASN A 272 -9.63 -7.26 -4.87
CA ASN A 272 -10.50 -7.85 -5.87
C ASN A 272 -11.21 -6.77 -6.67
N LEU A 273 -11.17 -6.90 -7.99
CA LEU A 273 -11.98 -6.11 -8.92
C LEU A 273 -13.12 -6.97 -9.45
N PRO A 274 -14.28 -6.38 -9.78
CA PRO A 274 -15.34 -7.09 -10.50
C PRO A 274 -14.84 -7.70 -11.79
N ASP A 275 -15.40 -8.83 -12.20
CA ASP A 275 -14.94 -9.59 -13.37
C ASP A 275 -15.00 -8.80 -14.69
N HIS A 276 -15.91 -7.83 -14.78
CA HIS A 276 -16.05 -6.94 -15.94
C HIS A 276 -15.02 -5.82 -16.00
N VAL A 277 -14.07 -5.75 -15.03
CA VAL A 277 -13.03 -4.72 -14.98
C VAL A 277 -11.68 -5.31 -15.36
N TYR A 278 -11.09 -4.75 -16.42
CA TYR A 278 -9.74 -5.06 -16.83
C TYR A 278 -8.73 -4.14 -16.12
N PHE A 279 -7.76 -4.72 -15.46
CA PHE A 279 -6.63 -4.01 -14.89
C PHE A 279 -5.32 -4.76 -15.19
N ASN A 280 -4.30 -4.02 -15.61
CA ASN A 280 -2.99 -4.60 -15.95
C ASN A 280 -1.89 -3.94 -15.14
N HIS A 281 -1.26 -4.70 -14.24
CA HIS A 281 -0.15 -4.20 -13.43
C HIS A 281 1.02 -3.72 -14.27
N SER A 282 1.43 -4.44 -15.32
CA SER A 282 2.60 -4.07 -16.12
C SER A 282 2.44 -2.71 -16.82
N GLN A 283 1.23 -2.34 -17.22
CA GLN A 283 0.97 -1.02 -17.80
C GLN A 283 1.11 0.09 -16.78
N HIS A 284 0.69 -0.14 -15.52
CA HIS A 284 0.77 0.86 -14.46
C HIS A 284 2.16 0.94 -13.85
N VAL A 285 2.76 -0.20 -13.51
CA VAL A 285 4.01 -0.26 -12.75
C VAL A 285 5.23 -0.12 -13.66
N LYS A 286 5.27 -0.83 -14.80
CA LYS A 286 6.41 -0.79 -15.72
C LYS A 286 6.32 0.41 -16.67
N ALA A 287 5.21 0.55 -17.39
CA ALA A 287 5.05 1.60 -18.39
C ALA A 287 4.72 2.96 -17.74
N GLY A 288 3.79 2.98 -16.79
CA GLY A 288 3.36 4.19 -16.09
C GLY A 288 4.29 4.60 -14.94
N GLN A 289 5.19 3.73 -14.51
CA GLN A 289 6.10 3.95 -13.36
C GLN A 289 5.37 4.36 -12.07
N VAL A 290 4.13 3.87 -11.90
CA VAL A 290 3.33 4.14 -10.70
C VAL A 290 3.89 3.30 -9.55
N ALA A 291 4.16 3.96 -8.42
CA ALA A 291 4.64 3.28 -7.22
C ALA A 291 3.57 2.35 -6.64
N CYS A 292 3.99 1.21 -6.09
CA CYS A 292 3.09 0.22 -5.49
C CYS A 292 2.20 0.85 -4.40
N GLN A 293 2.79 1.74 -3.60
CA GLN A 293 2.13 2.42 -2.49
C GLN A 293 0.96 3.31 -2.92
N THR A 294 0.94 3.78 -4.17
CA THR A 294 -0.16 4.60 -4.69
C THR A 294 -1.51 3.87 -4.62
N CYS A 295 -1.50 2.55 -4.84
CA CYS A 295 -2.70 1.71 -4.82
C CYS A 295 -2.82 0.86 -3.56
N HIS A 296 -1.69 0.40 -3.03
CA HIS A 296 -1.63 -0.54 -1.90
C HIS A 296 -1.35 0.12 -0.56
N GLY A 297 -1.12 1.45 -0.52
CA GLY A 297 -0.72 2.16 0.68
C GLY A 297 0.71 1.80 1.13
N GLU A 298 1.07 2.16 2.32
CA GLU A 298 2.40 1.88 2.88
C GLU A 298 2.52 0.42 3.35
N ILE A 299 2.38 -0.50 2.40
CA ILE A 299 2.35 -1.94 2.66
C ILE A 299 3.60 -2.44 3.41
N GLN A 300 4.74 -1.75 3.21
CA GLN A 300 5.97 -2.01 3.96
C GLN A 300 5.90 -1.64 5.45
N LYS A 301 4.80 -1.05 5.90
CA LYS A 301 4.51 -0.79 7.31
C LYS A 301 3.40 -1.68 7.87
N MET A 302 2.81 -2.54 7.04
CA MET A 302 1.70 -3.41 7.42
C MET A 302 2.23 -4.77 7.89
N ASP A 303 1.87 -5.17 9.09
CA ASP A 303 2.07 -6.53 9.56
C ASP A 303 1.04 -7.46 8.91
N GLU A 304 -0.24 -7.10 8.93
CA GLU A 304 -1.31 -7.74 8.16
C GLU A 304 -1.77 -6.81 7.07
N VAL A 305 -1.84 -7.32 5.84
CA VAL A 305 -2.22 -6.51 4.68
C VAL A 305 -3.72 -6.33 4.62
N LYS A 306 -4.13 -5.09 4.39
CA LYS A 306 -5.53 -4.72 4.13
C LYS A 306 -5.68 -3.98 2.81
N GLN A 307 -6.87 -3.98 2.26
CA GLN A 307 -7.17 -3.20 1.07
C GLN A 307 -7.18 -1.71 1.40
N PHE A 308 -6.16 -0.97 0.93
CA PHE A 308 -5.96 0.44 1.23
C PHE A 308 -6.98 1.34 0.54
N THR A 309 -7.25 1.12 -0.75
CA THR A 309 -8.17 1.92 -1.54
C THR A 309 -9.47 1.19 -1.81
N ASP A 310 -10.53 1.95 -2.13
CA ASP A 310 -11.83 1.37 -2.50
C ASP A 310 -11.84 0.74 -3.90
N LEU A 311 -10.81 1.01 -4.72
CA LEU A 311 -10.68 0.56 -6.12
C LEU A 311 -11.93 0.85 -6.97
N SER A 312 -12.66 1.92 -6.64
CA SER A 312 -13.85 2.31 -7.38
C SER A 312 -13.50 2.89 -8.75
N MET A 313 -14.46 2.88 -9.67
CA MET A 313 -14.33 3.52 -10.98
C MET A 313 -13.96 5.00 -10.83
N GLY A 314 -14.59 5.72 -9.90
CA GLY A 314 -14.28 7.13 -9.62
C GLY A 314 -12.83 7.34 -9.17
N TRP A 315 -12.30 6.47 -8.34
CA TRP A 315 -10.91 6.51 -7.90
C TRP A 315 -9.94 6.34 -9.08
N CYS A 316 -10.17 5.33 -9.93
CA CYS A 316 -9.36 5.11 -11.14
C CYS A 316 -9.41 6.29 -12.11
N ILE A 317 -10.61 6.81 -12.40
CA ILE A 317 -10.81 7.94 -13.31
C ILE A 317 -10.14 9.22 -12.77
N ASN A 318 -10.22 9.48 -11.48
CA ASN A 318 -9.56 10.65 -10.88
C ASN A 318 -8.04 10.57 -11.02
N CYS A 319 -7.45 9.41 -10.79
CA CYS A 319 -6.03 9.16 -11.04
C CYS A 319 -5.68 9.43 -12.52
N HIS A 320 -6.42 8.88 -13.48
CA HIS A 320 -6.17 9.05 -14.92
C HIS A 320 -6.34 10.51 -15.39
N ARG A 321 -7.18 11.30 -14.73
CA ARG A 321 -7.35 12.73 -15.04
C ARG A 321 -6.18 13.60 -14.60
N THR A 322 -5.48 13.18 -13.56
CA THR A 322 -4.40 13.97 -12.94
C THR A 322 -3.01 13.45 -13.26
N THR A 323 -2.87 12.14 -13.45
CA THR A 323 -1.57 11.50 -13.71
C THR A 323 -1.09 11.78 -15.12
N GLN A 324 0.15 12.22 -15.22
CA GLN A 324 0.82 12.45 -16.51
C GLN A 324 1.32 11.13 -17.11
N VAL A 325 1.25 11.05 -18.43
CA VAL A 325 1.78 9.92 -19.19
C VAL A 325 3.31 9.97 -19.18
N GLN A 326 3.93 8.84 -18.87
CA GLN A 326 5.37 8.68 -18.94
C GLN A 326 5.78 8.31 -20.35
N PHE A 327 6.29 9.29 -21.12
CA PHE A 327 6.72 9.07 -22.50
C PHE A 327 8.19 8.68 -22.63
N LYS A 328 9.02 9.01 -21.64
CA LYS A 328 10.45 8.72 -21.67
C LYS A 328 10.68 7.21 -21.52
N ASP A 329 11.39 6.64 -22.48
CA ASP A 329 11.78 5.22 -22.49
C ASP A 329 10.58 4.24 -22.40
N ASN A 330 9.40 4.67 -22.87
CA ASN A 330 8.17 3.91 -22.80
C ASN A 330 7.65 3.50 -24.18
N GLY A 331 7.97 2.29 -24.62
CA GLY A 331 7.53 1.74 -25.90
C GLY A 331 6.02 1.51 -26.01
N PHE A 332 5.27 1.46 -24.92
CA PHE A 332 3.81 1.28 -24.95
C PHE A 332 3.08 2.46 -25.60
N TYR A 333 3.67 3.66 -25.51
CA TYR A 333 3.07 4.89 -26.03
C TYR A 333 3.73 5.41 -27.32
N SER A 334 4.53 4.58 -27.99
CA SER A 334 5.14 4.94 -29.28
C SER A 334 4.11 5.30 -30.37
N ILE A 335 2.89 4.75 -30.27
CA ILE A 335 1.78 5.10 -31.17
C ILE A 335 1.33 6.57 -31.02
N TYR A 336 1.69 7.22 -29.92
CA TYR A 336 1.42 8.64 -29.68
C TYR A 336 2.60 9.54 -30.08
N GLU A 337 3.33 9.16 -31.12
CA GLU A 337 4.49 9.88 -31.66
C GLU A 337 4.23 11.38 -31.86
N LYS A 338 2.99 11.74 -32.26
CA LYS A 338 2.59 13.14 -32.40
C LYS A 338 2.74 13.91 -31.08
N TYR A 339 2.25 13.37 -29.97
CA TYR A 339 2.38 14.02 -28.66
C TYR A 339 3.84 14.14 -28.23
N HIS A 340 4.65 13.15 -28.56
CA HIS A 340 6.09 13.16 -28.31
C HIS A 340 6.79 14.25 -29.11
N GLN A 341 6.44 14.38 -30.41
CA GLN A 341 6.97 15.46 -31.27
C GLN A 341 6.48 16.84 -30.83
N ASP A 342 5.24 16.97 -30.42
CA ASP A 342 4.67 18.23 -29.94
C ASP A 342 5.33 18.67 -28.62
N LEU A 343 5.68 17.74 -27.74
CA LEU A 343 6.48 18.01 -26.54
C LEU A 343 7.91 18.44 -26.89
N LYS A 344 8.57 17.72 -27.82
CA LYS A 344 9.94 18.05 -28.26
C LYS A 344 10.03 19.40 -28.99
N SER A 345 9.00 19.74 -29.77
CA SER A 345 8.93 21.01 -30.51
C SER A 345 8.48 22.20 -29.67
N GLY A 346 8.17 21.99 -28.38
CA GLY A 346 7.69 23.06 -27.49
C GLY A 346 6.26 23.52 -27.76
N LYS A 347 5.51 22.86 -28.66
CA LYS A 347 4.09 23.16 -28.90
C LYS A 347 3.21 22.80 -27.72
N LEU A 348 3.63 21.80 -26.93
CA LEU A 348 3.00 21.43 -25.67
C LEU A 348 3.94 21.84 -24.53
N ASP A 349 3.35 22.47 -23.53
CA ASP A 349 4.06 22.85 -22.30
C ASP A 349 4.47 21.59 -21.53
N SER A 350 5.77 21.35 -21.48
CA SER A 350 6.34 20.18 -20.76
C SER A 350 6.05 20.22 -19.27
N THR A 351 5.75 21.40 -18.71
CA THR A 351 5.43 21.56 -17.28
C THR A 351 4.00 21.12 -16.96
N LYS A 352 3.09 21.22 -17.94
CA LYS A 352 1.69 20.78 -17.78
C LYS A 352 1.47 19.32 -18.17
N GLY A 353 2.38 18.72 -18.92
CA GLY A 353 2.33 17.31 -19.35
C GLY A 353 1.06 16.91 -20.11
N ILE A 354 1.01 15.67 -20.49
CA ILE A 354 -0.17 15.03 -21.08
C ILE A 354 -0.71 14.03 -20.07
N THR A 355 -1.94 14.22 -19.63
CA THR A 355 -2.58 13.29 -18.70
C THR A 355 -3.04 12.02 -19.39
N VAL A 356 -3.17 10.93 -18.62
CA VAL A 356 -3.69 9.65 -19.11
C VAL A 356 -5.09 9.80 -19.72
N ALA A 357 -5.92 10.71 -19.17
CA ALA A 357 -7.23 11.02 -19.75
C ALA A 357 -7.15 11.56 -21.17
N LYS A 358 -6.14 12.42 -21.47
CA LYS A 358 -5.97 13.01 -22.80
C LYS A 358 -5.60 12.00 -23.88
N ILE A 359 -5.01 10.88 -23.50
CA ILE A 359 -4.69 9.78 -24.42
C ILE A 359 -5.78 8.69 -24.46
N GLY A 360 -6.97 8.99 -23.95
CA GLY A 360 -8.10 8.08 -23.94
C GLY A 360 -8.15 7.11 -22.76
N GLY A 361 -7.35 7.32 -21.72
CA GLY A 361 -7.30 6.43 -20.55
C GLY A 361 -8.56 6.44 -19.67
N THR A 362 -9.54 7.31 -19.96
CA THR A 362 -10.86 7.35 -19.31
C THR A 362 -11.99 6.83 -20.18
N GLU A 363 -11.69 6.31 -21.37
CA GLU A 363 -12.68 5.66 -22.23
C GLU A 363 -13.15 4.35 -21.62
N CYS A 364 -14.45 4.08 -21.67
CA CYS A 364 -15.07 2.91 -21.02
C CYS A 364 -14.39 1.59 -21.39
N GLN A 365 -14.08 1.40 -22.69
CA GLN A 365 -13.46 0.19 -23.21
C GLN A 365 -12.01 -0.05 -22.75
N LYS A 366 -11.37 0.90 -22.10
CA LYS A 366 -10.02 0.71 -21.55
C LYS A 366 -10.04 -0.07 -20.24
N CYS A 367 -11.16 -0.04 -19.54
CA CYS A 367 -11.34 -0.68 -18.23
C CYS A 367 -12.46 -1.75 -18.25
N HIS A 368 -13.38 -1.69 -19.21
CA HIS A 368 -14.51 -2.62 -19.32
C HIS A 368 -14.49 -3.33 -20.66
N TYR A 369 -14.81 -4.64 -20.68
CA TYR A 369 -14.95 -5.46 -21.88
C TYR A 369 -16.23 -6.27 -21.84
#